data_ff823d4d426dcfcae30e0a6a8b3bf4ae
#
_entry.id   ff823d4d426dcfcae30e0a6a8b3bf4ae
#
_cell.length_a   1.000
_cell.length_b   1.000
_cell.length_c   1.000
_cell.angle_alpha   90.00
_cell.angle_beta   90.00
_cell.angle_gamma   90.00
#
_symmetry.space_group_name_H-M   'P 1'
#
loop_
_entity.id
_entity.type
_entity.pdbx_description
1 polymer ?
#
loop_
_entity_poly.entity_id
_entity_poly.type
_entity_poly.pdbx_seq_one_letter_code
_entity_poly.pdbx_strand_id
1 'polypeptide(L)'
;QYFHHQADMLNELNVELEQYNHDQKSDAEQFQQYLPEDLNKIGYWNATGSGKTLLMHVNILQYLDYFQHQNGDSTYPDQIILLTPNEGLSEQHLQELTDSGFQATLFDKQKSRNSLYRDEIQIIDMNKLSDTDGDKTVATMSLEGRNLVLIDEGHRGTSSSAGAWMERRDILTKDGFSFEYSATFGQAVSKADNVYKRFEDAKKQKAKMLYGVAINKLTEEQKKNIQLDELEQQKYRREALREVYAKSILFDYSYKYFYADGYGKEVNILNMKEYHEDDERNLYLTACLLSFYQQQYLFKKNQAKLAKFNIEKPLWVFVGNKVNDDDSDILAIVKFLADFLDASRKSKVISWLHDLITNTSRLVDPKGNNIFANRFAPLYGQNATELYQDILKSFFNATTNQRLNVVRITANKGELRLQVGENTPFAVINVGDEKGLYDNCDESSKTHYLNAR
;
A
#
# COMPACT_ATOMS: atom_id res chain seq x y z
N GLN A 1 31.33 -1.16 2.10
CA GLN A 1 31.71 -1.91 0.89
C GLN A 1 31.30 -1.14 -0.38
N TYR A 2 30.05 -0.70 -0.52
CA TYR A 2 29.56 -0.02 -1.73
C TYR A 2 30.45 1.15 -2.16
N PHE A 3 30.70 2.10 -1.27
CA PHE A 3 31.50 3.31 -1.58
C PHE A 3 32.99 3.02 -1.82
N HIS A 4 33.50 1.93 -1.29
CA HIS A 4 34.90 1.53 -1.52
C HIS A 4 35.12 0.91 -2.90
N HIS A 5 34.10 0.34 -3.51
CA HIS A 5 34.19 -0.47 -4.73
C HIS A 5 33.34 0.07 -5.88
N GLN A 6 32.89 1.35 -5.83
CA GLN A 6 32.04 1.92 -6.87
C GLN A 6 32.61 1.81 -8.28
N ALA A 7 33.90 2.07 -8.43
CA ALA A 7 34.56 1.99 -9.76
C ALA A 7 34.60 0.55 -10.28
N ASP A 8 34.93 -0.42 -9.43
CA ASP A 8 34.95 -1.84 -9.79
C ASP A 8 33.53 -2.32 -10.12
N MET A 9 32.55 -1.96 -9.29
CA MET A 9 31.14 -2.26 -9.54
C MET A 9 30.62 -1.67 -10.83
N LEU A 10 31.00 -0.44 -11.18
CA LEU A 10 30.62 0.20 -12.44
C LEU A 10 31.13 -0.62 -13.63
N ASN A 11 32.38 -1.06 -13.58
CA ASN A 11 32.97 -1.89 -14.62
C ASN A 11 32.28 -3.24 -14.73
N GLU A 12 32.03 -3.93 -13.60
CA GLU A 12 31.35 -5.22 -13.58
C GLU A 12 29.93 -5.12 -14.13
N LEU A 13 29.16 -4.10 -13.69
CA LEU A 13 27.80 -3.86 -14.18
C LEU A 13 27.77 -3.58 -15.68
N ASN A 14 28.74 -2.83 -16.21
CA ASN A 14 28.80 -2.55 -17.65
C ASN A 14 29.21 -3.79 -18.47
N VAL A 15 30.07 -4.64 -17.95
CA VAL A 15 30.42 -5.92 -18.60
C VAL A 15 29.20 -6.85 -18.66
N GLU A 16 28.45 -6.99 -17.56
CA GLU A 16 27.21 -7.78 -17.55
C GLU A 16 26.14 -7.19 -18.47
N LEU A 17 26.05 -5.85 -18.52
CA LEU A 17 25.12 -5.14 -19.40
C LEU A 17 25.45 -5.34 -20.87
N GLU A 18 26.72 -5.32 -21.26
CA GLU A 18 27.17 -5.61 -22.63
C GLU A 18 26.77 -7.03 -23.02
N GLN A 19 26.97 -8.00 -22.12
CA GLN A 19 26.57 -9.38 -22.33
C GLN A 19 25.06 -9.51 -22.51
N TYR A 20 24.26 -8.82 -21.65
CA TYR A 20 22.82 -8.75 -21.78
C TYR A 20 22.40 -8.14 -23.13
N ASN A 21 22.98 -6.99 -23.49
CA ASN A 21 22.68 -6.28 -24.74
C ASN A 21 23.01 -7.12 -25.98
N HIS A 22 24.09 -7.88 -25.94
CA HIS A 22 24.49 -8.77 -27.03
C HIS A 22 23.43 -9.84 -27.31
N ASP A 23 22.74 -10.31 -26.29
CA ASP A 23 21.71 -11.35 -26.40
C ASP A 23 20.34 -10.79 -26.86
N GLN A 24 20.20 -9.46 -26.96
CA GLN A 24 18.95 -8.83 -27.41
C GLN A 24 18.83 -8.87 -28.92
N LYS A 25 17.60 -9.09 -29.42
CA LYS A 25 17.31 -9.24 -30.84
C LYS A 25 17.25 -7.92 -31.62
N SER A 26 17.15 -6.78 -30.91
CA SER A 26 17.11 -5.46 -31.51
C SER A 26 17.76 -4.40 -30.62
N ASP A 27 18.33 -3.36 -31.22
CA ASP A 27 18.92 -2.21 -30.51
C ASP A 27 17.91 -1.47 -29.62
N ALA A 28 16.60 -1.57 -29.93
CA ALA A 28 15.54 -0.99 -29.11
C ALA A 28 15.32 -1.71 -27.76
N GLU A 29 15.88 -2.92 -27.60
CA GLU A 29 15.84 -3.72 -26.38
C GLU A 29 17.12 -3.59 -25.56
N GLN A 30 18.13 -2.90 -26.08
CA GLN A 30 19.39 -2.67 -25.39
C GLN A 30 19.28 -1.52 -24.39
N PHE A 31 20.01 -1.63 -23.29
CA PHE A 31 20.14 -0.57 -22.29
C PHE A 31 21.45 0.18 -22.48
N GLN A 32 21.43 1.48 -22.15
CA GLN A 32 22.65 2.29 -22.14
C GLN A 32 23.57 1.86 -20.99
N GLN A 33 24.86 2.07 -21.18
CA GLN A 33 25.86 1.82 -20.14
C GLN A 33 25.57 2.63 -18.87
N TYR A 34 25.98 2.06 -17.76
CA TYR A 34 25.96 2.74 -16.47
C TYR A 34 27.01 3.85 -16.45
N LEU A 35 26.63 4.98 -15.90
CA LEU A 35 27.50 6.12 -15.65
C LEU A 35 27.80 6.23 -14.14
N PRO A 36 28.87 6.92 -13.74
CA PRO A 36 29.14 7.15 -12.30
C PRO A 36 27.96 7.77 -11.56
N GLU A 37 27.20 8.63 -12.21
CA GLU A 37 26.02 9.30 -11.65
C GLU A 37 24.86 8.32 -11.36
N ASP A 38 24.81 7.18 -12.04
CA ASP A 38 23.84 6.12 -11.76
C ASP A 38 24.09 5.45 -10.41
N LEU A 39 25.29 5.56 -9.85
CA LEU A 39 25.69 5.02 -8.57
C LEU A 39 25.49 5.98 -7.39
N ASN A 40 24.79 7.11 -7.57
CA ASN A 40 24.46 8.04 -6.49
C ASN A 40 23.24 7.63 -5.66
N LYS A 41 22.67 6.47 -5.92
CA LYS A 41 21.48 5.93 -5.24
C LYS A 41 21.51 4.42 -5.10
N ILE A 42 20.91 3.92 -4.03
CA ILE A 42 20.65 2.50 -3.81
C ILE A 42 19.16 2.31 -3.52
N GLY A 43 18.52 1.41 -4.26
CA GLY A 43 17.16 0.96 -4.03
C GLY A 43 17.12 -0.35 -3.24
N TYR A 44 16.33 -0.37 -2.19
CA TYR A 44 16.02 -1.56 -1.39
C TYR A 44 14.60 -2.03 -1.66
N TRP A 45 14.46 -3.09 -2.43
CA TRP A 45 13.17 -3.71 -2.66
C TRP A 45 12.84 -4.65 -1.52
N ASN A 46 12.13 -4.17 -0.53
CA ASN A 46 11.85 -4.89 0.69
C ASN A 46 10.35 -5.10 0.88
N ALA A 47 9.92 -6.33 1.17
CA ALA A 47 8.54 -6.63 1.51
C ALA A 47 8.06 -5.80 2.72
N THR A 48 6.76 -5.52 2.79
CA THR A 48 6.17 -4.90 3.99
C THR A 48 6.36 -5.83 5.19
N GLY A 49 6.84 -5.28 6.29
CA GLY A 49 7.14 -6.05 7.52
C GLY A 49 8.52 -6.73 7.52
N SER A 50 9.37 -6.52 6.51
CA SER A 50 10.73 -7.09 6.45
C SER A 50 11.80 -6.27 7.18
N GLY A 51 11.42 -5.21 7.92
CA GLY A 51 12.35 -4.37 8.67
C GLY A 51 12.94 -3.20 7.88
N LYS A 52 12.24 -2.64 6.90
CA LYS A 52 12.68 -1.47 6.10
C LYS A 52 13.20 -0.33 6.97
N THR A 53 12.47 0.06 8.01
CA THR A 53 12.84 1.17 8.90
C THR A 53 14.14 0.89 9.63
N LEU A 54 14.33 -0.33 10.15
CA LEU A 54 15.57 -0.70 10.81
C LEU A 54 16.77 -0.67 9.84
N LEU A 55 16.55 -1.16 8.61
CA LEU A 55 17.58 -1.10 7.57
C LEU A 55 17.93 0.36 7.22
N MET A 56 16.93 1.25 7.15
CA MET A 56 17.14 2.69 6.96
C MET A 56 18.02 3.29 8.06
N HIS A 57 17.75 2.99 9.33
CA HIS A 57 18.56 3.46 10.45
C HIS A 57 20.02 2.97 10.35
N VAL A 58 20.22 1.70 10.01
CA VAL A 58 21.57 1.14 9.82
C VAL A 58 22.29 1.82 8.65
N ASN A 59 21.60 2.09 7.54
CA ASN A 59 22.18 2.76 6.38
C ASN A 59 22.61 4.20 6.70
N ILE A 60 21.84 4.94 7.52
CA ILE A 60 22.24 6.27 8.01
C ILE A 60 23.57 6.16 8.76
N LEU A 61 23.63 5.29 9.77
CA LEU A 61 24.83 5.13 10.60
C LEU A 61 26.05 4.73 9.76
N GLN A 62 25.90 3.78 8.85
CA GLN A 62 27.00 3.33 7.98
C GLN A 62 27.46 4.41 7.00
N TYR A 63 26.54 5.22 6.48
CA TYR A 63 26.87 6.33 5.60
C TYR A 63 27.66 7.41 6.34
N LEU A 64 27.18 7.83 7.51
CA LEU A 64 27.83 8.85 8.31
C LEU A 64 29.21 8.40 8.81
N ASP A 65 29.34 7.15 9.29
CA ASP A 65 30.61 6.57 9.71
C ASP A 65 31.63 6.56 8.57
N TYR A 66 31.20 6.12 7.37
CA TYR A 66 32.06 6.07 6.19
C TYR A 66 32.60 7.45 5.82
N PHE A 67 31.74 8.46 5.71
CA PHE A 67 32.14 9.80 5.28
C PHE A 67 32.86 10.59 6.36
N GLN A 68 32.61 10.34 7.62
CA GLN A 68 33.30 10.99 8.73
C GLN A 68 34.74 10.45 8.89
N HIS A 69 34.93 9.14 8.84
CA HIS A 69 36.20 8.52 9.16
C HIS A 69 37.11 8.29 7.96
N GLN A 70 36.56 8.15 6.76
CA GLN A 70 37.31 7.70 5.60
C GLN A 70 37.65 8.83 4.59
N ASN A 71 36.75 9.81 4.42
CA ASN A 71 36.88 10.82 3.38
C ASN A 71 37.00 12.27 3.92
N GLY A 72 36.96 12.45 5.23
CA GLY A 72 37.07 13.75 5.86
C GLY A 72 35.81 14.63 5.72
N ASP A 73 35.86 15.80 6.34
CA ASP A 73 34.71 16.73 6.46
C ASP A 73 34.15 17.24 5.11
N SER A 74 34.99 17.31 4.07
CA SER A 74 34.58 17.88 2.77
C SER A 74 33.58 17.02 2.02
N THR A 75 33.39 15.77 2.41
CA THR A 75 32.45 14.83 1.77
C THR A 75 31.25 14.47 2.65
N TYR A 76 31.19 15.03 3.86
CA TYR A 76 30.06 14.84 4.77
C TYR A 76 28.79 15.52 4.21
N PRO A 77 27.60 14.92 4.40
CA PRO A 77 26.37 15.54 3.88
C PRO A 77 26.08 16.89 4.50
N ASP A 78 25.58 17.80 3.68
CA ASP A 78 25.14 19.14 4.11
C ASP A 78 23.86 19.04 4.93
N GLN A 79 22.96 18.14 4.53
CA GLN A 79 21.69 17.85 5.20
C GLN A 79 21.37 16.36 5.12
N ILE A 80 20.63 15.85 6.10
CA ILE A 80 20.03 14.51 6.09
C ILE A 80 18.52 14.70 6.00
N ILE A 81 17.92 14.23 4.91
CA ILE A 81 16.51 14.42 4.60
C ILE A 81 15.83 13.07 4.52
N LEU A 82 14.77 12.86 5.30
CA LEU A 82 13.88 11.71 5.16
C LEU A 82 12.57 12.18 4.50
N LEU A 83 12.30 11.66 3.33
CA LEU A 83 11.07 11.90 2.58
C LEU A 83 10.04 10.83 2.88
N THR A 84 8.85 11.25 3.24
CA THR A 84 7.71 10.38 3.57
C THR A 84 6.50 10.69 2.68
N PRO A 85 5.62 9.72 2.41
CA PRO A 85 4.47 9.94 1.52
C PRO A 85 3.33 10.75 2.14
N ASN A 86 3.29 10.91 3.45
CA ASN A 86 2.26 11.67 4.18
C ASN A 86 2.68 12.01 5.60
N GLU A 87 1.93 12.91 6.24
CA GLU A 87 2.21 13.42 7.58
C GLU A 87 2.16 12.34 8.67
N GLY A 88 1.21 11.38 8.60
CA GLY A 88 1.12 10.30 9.58
C GLY A 88 2.35 9.40 9.60
N LEU A 89 2.93 9.11 8.44
CA LEU A 89 4.20 8.38 8.34
C LEU A 89 5.38 9.24 8.79
N SER A 90 5.34 10.56 8.57
CA SER A 90 6.36 11.47 9.11
C SER A 90 6.42 11.41 10.63
N GLU A 91 5.27 11.43 11.31
CA GLU A 91 5.19 11.32 12.78
C GLU A 91 5.67 9.96 13.28
N GLN A 92 5.31 8.87 12.59
CA GLN A 92 5.79 7.53 12.91
C GLN A 92 7.31 7.45 12.82
N HIS A 93 7.90 7.91 11.73
CA HIS A 93 9.36 7.93 11.57
C HIS A 93 10.06 8.81 12.61
N LEU A 94 9.47 9.95 12.98
CA LEU A 94 10.02 10.78 14.05
C LEU A 94 10.13 9.99 15.36
N GLN A 95 9.09 9.26 15.74
CA GLN A 95 9.08 8.44 16.94
C GLN A 95 10.14 7.31 16.84
N GLU A 96 10.16 6.55 15.75
CA GLU A 96 11.06 5.43 15.53
C GLU A 96 12.54 5.86 15.50
N LEU A 97 12.86 7.00 14.87
CA LEU A 97 14.20 7.58 14.86
C LEU A 97 14.61 8.04 16.26
N THR A 98 13.71 8.71 16.98
CA THR A 98 13.96 9.17 18.37
C THR A 98 14.21 7.97 19.29
N ASP A 99 13.39 6.93 19.19
CA ASP A 99 13.55 5.70 19.99
C ASP A 99 14.86 4.97 19.68
N SER A 100 15.38 5.13 18.46
CA SER A 100 16.69 4.61 18.04
C SER A 100 17.87 5.53 18.39
N GLY A 101 17.61 6.67 19.03
CA GLY A 101 18.64 7.60 19.52
C GLY A 101 19.11 8.65 18.50
N PHE A 102 18.43 8.77 17.34
CA PHE A 102 18.73 9.82 16.37
C PHE A 102 18.12 11.16 16.80
N GLN A 103 18.78 12.25 16.40
CA GLN A 103 18.17 13.57 16.42
C GLN A 103 17.35 13.75 15.15
N ALA A 104 16.05 13.92 15.29
CA ALA A 104 15.14 14.07 14.14
C ALA A 104 14.08 15.13 14.42
N THR A 105 13.66 15.85 13.38
CA THR A 105 12.62 16.87 13.48
C THR A 105 11.70 16.82 12.26
N LEU A 106 10.41 17.12 12.46
CA LEU A 106 9.51 17.38 11.35
C LEU A 106 9.84 18.73 10.72
N PHE A 107 9.87 18.74 9.38
CA PHE A 107 10.10 19.98 8.66
C PHE A 107 9.03 21.04 9.00
N ASP A 108 9.50 22.19 9.46
CA ASP A 108 8.69 23.36 9.76
C ASP A 108 9.32 24.59 9.09
N LYS A 109 8.62 25.17 8.11
CA LYS A 109 9.09 26.33 7.36
C LYS A 109 9.37 27.57 8.25
N GLN A 110 8.65 27.68 9.37
CA GLN A 110 8.76 28.83 10.29
C GLN A 110 9.96 28.71 11.25
N LYS A 111 10.47 27.49 11.43
CA LYS A 111 11.67 27.27 12.24
C LYS A 111 12.92 27.55 11.42
N SER A 112 13.84 28.29 12.02
CA SER A 112 15.15 28.59 11.43
C SER A 112 15.82 27.29 10.96
N ARG A 113 16.44 27.32 9.75
CA ARG A 113 17.23 26.22 9.18
C ARG A 113 18.53 25.92 9.96
N ASN A 114 18.81 26.68 11.00
CA ASN A 114 19.97 26.46 11.84
C ASN A 114 19.70 25.32 12.82
N SER A 115 19.89 24.06 12.36
CA SER A 115 20.00 22.93 13.27
C SER A 115 21.19 23.15 14.21
N LEU A 116 20.99 22.84 15.49
CA LEU A 116 22.06 22.83 16.49
C LEU A 116 22.95 21.58 16.33
N TYR A 117 22.49 20.59 15.59
CA TYR A 117 23.14 19.30 15.40
C TYR A 117 23.42 19.07 13.93
N ARG A 118 24.65 18.72 13.60
CA ARG A 118 25.10 18.43 12.23
C ARG A 118 24.36 17.22 11.63
N ASP A 119 24.00 16.25 12.46
CA ASP A 119 23.43 14.97 12.08
C ASP A 119 21.91 14.93 12.28
N GLU A 120 21.27 16.09 12.41
CA GLU A 120 19.82 16.17 12.55
C GLU A 120 19.12 15.74 11.27
N ILE A 121 18.19 14.79 11.39
CA ILE A 121 17.40 14.29 10.28
C ILE A 121 16.15 15.13 10.14
N GLN A 122 15.98 15.79 8.99
CA GLN A 122 14.78 16.52 8.65
C GLN A 122 13.77 15.62 7.96
N ILE A 123 12.62 15.41 8.57
CA ILE A 123 11.54 14.59 8.01
C ILE A 123 10.58 15.48 7.25
N ILE A 124 10.44 15.25 5.95
CA ILE A 124 9.62 16.07 5.05
C ILE A 124 8.54 15.20 4.40
N ASP A 125 7.28 15.57 4.58
CA ASP A 125 6.19 15.03 3.77
C ASP A 125 6.34 15.50 2.32
N MET A 126 6.30 14.57 1.37
CA MET A 126 6.41 14.85 -0.07
C MET A 126 5.45 15.93 -0.57
N ASN A 127 4.26 16.03 0.04
CA ASN A 127 3.27 17.04 -0.33
C ASN A 127 3.69 18.47 0.09
N LYS A 128 4.71 18.60 0.94
CA LYS A 128 5.29 19.89 1.32
C LYS A 128 6.37 20.37 0.35
N LEU A 129 6.84 19.53 -0.59
CA LEU A 129 7.76 19.91 -1.65
C LEU A 129 7.00 20.46 -2.86
N SER A 130 7.46 21.59 -3.40
CA SER A 130 6.88 22.21 -4.60
C SER A 130 7.97 22.88 -5.45
N ASP A 131 7.60 23.41 -6.61
CA ASP A 131 8.53 24.14 -7.49
C ASP A 131 8.75 25.58 -7.00
N THR A 132 7.78 26.09 -6.21
CA THR A 132 7.83 27.43 -5.63
C THR A 132 7.47 27.40 -4.15
N ASP A 133 7.97 28.40 -3.40
CA ASP A 133 7.59 28.57 -2.01
C ASP A 133 6.11 28.94 -1.88
N GLY A 134 5.38 28.25 -1.01
CA GLY A 134 4.01 28.54 -0.61
C GLY A 134 3.86 28.63 0.91
N ASP A 135 2.65 28.87 1.42
CA ASP A 135 2.41 29.00 2.87
C ASP A 135 2.80 27.72 3.64
N LYS A 136 2.53 26.55 3.06
CA LYS A 136 2.81 25.23 3.66
C LYS A 136 3.83 24.41 2.87
N THR A 137 4.35 24.94 1.78
CA THR A 137 5.29 24.25 0.89
C THR A 137 6.63 24.96 0.82
N VAL A 138 7.68 24.20 0.52
CA VAL A 138 9.04 24.67 0.32
C VAL A 138 9.49 24.38 -1.11
N ALA A 139 10.17 25.35 -1.72
CA ALA A 139 10.75 25.13 -3.03
C ALA A 139 11.87 24.09 -2.95
N THR A 140 11.78 23.03 -3.75
CA THR A 140 12.77 21.94 -3.78
C THR A 140 14.18 22.47 -4.03
N MET A 141 14.33 23.43 -4.93
CA MET A 141 15.60 24.09 -5.22
C MET A 141 16.26 24.75 -4.00
N SER A 142 15.47 25.15 -2.99
CA SER A 142 16.02 25.74 -1.78
C SER A 142 16.66 24.73 -0.83
N LEU A 143 16.47 23.45 -1.08
CA LEU A 143 17.07 22.32 -0.36
C LEU A 143 18.19 21.65 -1.18
N GLU A 144 18.58 22.25 -2.33
CA GLU A 144 19.70 21.74 -3.13
C GLU A 144 20.99 21.75 -2.30
N GLY A 145 21.81 20.72 -2.47
CA GLY A 145 23.06 20.55 -1.75
C GLY A 145 23.53 19.10 -1.81
N ARG A 146 24.69 18.83 -1.19
CA ARG A 146 25.20 17.48 -1.04
C ARG A 146 24.45 16.77 0.10
N ASN A 147 23.22 16.33 -0.20
CA ASN A 147 22.34 15.76 0.78
C ASN A 147 22.47 14.24 0.87
N LEU A 148 22.27 13.70 2.08
CA LEU A 148 21.85 12.31 2.26
C LEU A 148 20.32 12.28 2.28
N VAL A 149 19.71 11.66 1.27
CA VAL A 149 18.27 11.58 1.14
C VAL A 149 17.80 10.14 1.35
N LEU A 150 16.89 9.95 2.28
CA LEU A 150 16.21 8.68 2.50
C LEU A 150 14.78 8.82 2.00
N ILE A 151 14.30 7.85 1.23
CA ILE A 151 12.97 7.90 0.61
C ILE A 151 12.19 6.66 1.02
N ASP A 152 11.20 6.84 1.89
CA ASP A 152 10.27 5.76 2.22
C ASP A 152 9.10 5.75 1.24
N GLU A 153 8.72 4.53 0.82
CA GLU A 153 7.66 4.29 -0.16
C GLU A 153 7.83 5.14 -1.45
N GLY A 154 9.03 5.19 -1.98
CA GLY A 154 9.42 5.99 -3.15
C GLY A 154 8.53 5.84 -4.40
N HIS A 155 7.68 4.80 -4.44
CA HIS A 155 6.68 4.60 -5.49
C HIS A 155 5.45 5.50 -5.40
N ARG A 156 5.18 6.14 -4.24
CA ARG A 156 3.94 6.91 -4.01
C ARG A 156 3.91 8.32 -4.58
N GLY A 157 5.02 8.88 -4.96
CA GLY A 157 5.07 10.22 -5.60
C GLY A 157 4.45 10.29 -7.02
N THR A 158 3.72 9.28 -7.48
CA THR A 158 3.43 9.03 -8.89
C THR A 158 1.97 9.26 -9.33
N SER A 159 1.10 9.89 -8.55
CA SER A 159 -0.34 10.00 -8.87
C SER A 159 -0.53 11.05 -9.92
N SER A 160 -0.31 11.71 -10.68
CA SER A 160 -0.56 12.69 -11.77
C SER A 160 0.68 13.50 -12.20
N SER A 161 1.77 13.40 -11.46
CA SER A 161 3.00 14.14 -11.68
C SER A 161 4.26 13.28 -11.40
N ALA A 162 4.27 12.02 -11.86
CA ALA A 162 5.41 11.12 -11.68
C ALA A 162 6.73 11.75 -12.16
N GLY A 163 6.70 12.47 -13.28
CA GLY A 163 7.84 13.24 -13.78
C GLY A 163 8.32 14.30 -12.79
N ALA A 164 7.41 15.10 -12.26
CA ALA A 164 7.75 16.17 -11.31
C ALA A 164 8.33 15.64 -10.00
N TRP A 165 7.85 14.49 -9.51
CA TRP A 165 8.41 13.86 -8.32
C TRP A 165 9.84 13.37 -8.56
N MET A 166 10.07 12.68 -9.66
CA MET A 166 11.42 12.18 -10.01
C MET A 166 12.38 13.35 -10.21
N GLU A 167 11.94 14.43 -10.84
CA GLU A 167 12.73 15.64 -10.99
C GLU A 167 13.10 16.29 -9.65
N ARG A 168 12.15 16.40 -8.71
CA ARG A 168 12.42 16.91 -7.36
C ARG A 168 13.41 16.02 -6.60
N ARG A 169 13.24 14.71 -6.69
CA ARG A 169 14.19 13.76 -6.12
C ARG A 169 15.60 13.97 -6.69
N ASP A 170 15.70 14.07 -8.01
CA ASP A 170 16.98 14.24 -8.69
C ASP A 170 17.65 15.58 -8.33
N ILE A 171 16.88 16.66 -8.11
CA ILE A 171 17.39 17.92 -7.57
C ILE A 171 17.96 17.74 -6.17
N LEU A 172 17.24 17.07 -5.27
CA LEU A 172 17.68 16.86 -3.88
C LEU A 172 18.93 15.98 -3.78
N THR A 173 19.14 15.08 -4.74
CA THR A 173 20.23 14.08 -4.71
C THR A 173 21.37 14.39 -5.68
N LYS A 174 21.29 15.51 -6.41
CA LYS A 174 22.20 15.85 -7.52
C LYS A 174 23.69 15.77 -7.15
N ASP A 175 24.06 16.34 -6.02
CA ASP A 175 25.45 16.36 -5.52
C ASP A 175 25.64 15.46 -4.30
N GLY A 176 24.63 14.68 -3.95
CA GLY A 176 24.55 13.84 -2.76
C GLY A 176 24.32 12.37 -3.06
N PHE A 177 23.61 11.71 -2.15
CA PHE A 177 23.32 10.29 -2.23
C PHE A 177 21.91 9.97 -1.72
N SER A 178 21.25 8.96 -2.30
CA SER A 178 19.97 8.50 -1.79
C SER A 178 19.92 7.02 -1.47
N PHE A 179 19.16 6.71 -0.42
CA PHE A 179 18.64 5.38 -0.14
C PHE A 179 17.13 5.37 -0.36
N GLU A 180 16.65 4.54 -1.26
CA GLU A 180 15.24 4.42 -1.60
C GLU A 180 14.69 3.08 -1.14
N TYR A 181 13.56 3.10 -0.41
CA TYR A 181 12.93 1.91 0.13
C TYR A 181 11.52 1.76 -0.41
N SER A 182 11.17 0.58 -0.91
CA SER A 182 9.80 0.29 -1.34
C SER A 182 9.51 -1.21 -1.36
N ALA A 183 8.27 -1.57 -1.04
CA ALA A 183 7.75 -2.91 -1.28
C ALA A 183 7.26 -3.11 -2.73
N THR A 184 7.03 -2.02 -3.47
CA THR A 184 6.31 -2.04 -4.76
C THR A 184 6.88 -1.08 -5.79
N PHE A 185 8.19 -1.14 -6.05
CA PHE A 185 8.82 -0.29 -7.07
C PHE A 185 8.13 -0.37 -8.44
N GLY A 186 7.51 -1.51 -8.79
CA GLY A 186 6.76 -1.66 -10.02
C GLY A 186 5.58 -0.68 -10.17
N GLN A 187 5.03 -0.17 -9.06
CA GLN A 187 3.97 0.84 -9.11
C GLN A 187 4.47 2.23 -9.51
N ALA A 188 5.72 2.54 -9.21
CA ALA A 188 6.33 3.83 -9.55
C ALA A 188 6.39 4.08 -11.06
N VAL A 189 6.60 3.02 -11.84
CA VAL A 189 6.72 3.11 -13.30
C VAL A 189 5.43 2.76 -14.04
N SER A 190 4.41 2.24 -13.37
CA SER A 190 3.17 1.80 -14.02
C SER A 190 2.38 2.93 -14.68
N LYS A 191 2.60 4.17 -14.24
CA LYS A 191 1.96 5.40 -14.74
C LYS A 191 2.99 6.40 -15.32
N ALA A 192 4.25 6.01 -15.46
CA ALA A 192 5.30 6.89 -15.95
C ALA A 192 5.20 7.09 -17.48
N ASP A 193 5.62 8.25 -17.96
CA ASP A 193 5.59 8.61 -19.39
C ASP A 193 6.35 7.60 -20.27
N ASN A 194 7.43 7.02 -19.75
CA ASN A 194 8.20 6.00 -20.48
C ASN A 194 7.38 4.72 -20.73
N VAL A 195 6.45 4.32 -19.84
CA VAL A 195 5.53 3.19 -20.06
C VAL A 195 4.56 3.50 -21.19
N TYR A 196 3.95 4.70 -21.17
CA TYR A 196 3.02 5.12 -22.24
C TYR A 196 3.73 5.24 -23.57
N LYS A 197 4.94 5.80 -23.61
CA LYS A 197 5.76 5.88 -24.80
C LYS A 197 6.03 4.49 -25.39
N ARG A 198 6.41 3.53 -24.54
CA ARG A 198 6.62 2.14 -24.96
C ARG A 198 5.35 1.49 -25.50
N PHE A 199 4.18 1.75 -24.89
CA PHE A 199 2.90 1.27 -25.40
C PHE A 199 2.59 1.85 -26.78
N GLU A 200 2.79 3.14 -26.97
CA GLU A 200 2.56 3.80 -28.27
C GLU A 200 3.54 3.30 -29.34
N ASP A 201 4.80 3.12 -29.03
CA ASP A 201 5.79 2.60 -29.94
C ASP A 201 5.49 1.13 -30.34
N ALA A 202 5.06 0.30 -29.37
CA ALA A 202 4.61 -1.06 -29.63
C ALA A 202 3.39 -1.10 -30.56
N LYS A 203 2.40 -0.22 -30.35
CA LYS A 203 1.24 -0.08 -31.24
C LYS A 203 1.66 0.36 -32.64
N LYS A 204 2.62 1.31 -32.74
CA LYS A 204 3.17 1.72 -34.06
C LYS A 204 3.85 0.56 -34.78
N GLN A 205 4.62 -0.25 -34.06
CA GLN A 205 5.27 -1.44 -34.63
C GLN A 205 4.22 -2.46 -35.09
N LYS A 206 3.20 -2.76 -34.30
CA LYS A 206 2.07 -3.63 -34.69
C LYS A 206 1.36 -3.11 -35.94
N ALA A 207 1.06 -1.80 -36.00
CA ALA A 207 0.43 -1.17 -37.15
C ALA A 207 1.27 -1.35 -38.42
N LYS A 208 2.57 -1.11 -38.32
CA LYS A 208 3.51 -1.29 -39.46
C LYS A 208 3.62 -2.76 -39.87
N MET A 209 3.68 -3.68 -38.91
CA MET A 209 3.83 -5.11 -39.19
C MET A 209 2.57 -5.73 -39.78
N LEU A 210 1.38 -5.39 -39.26
CA LEU A 210 0.10 -5.99 -39.69
C LEU A 210 -0.49 -5.33 -40.94
N TYR A 211 -0.29 -4.01 -41.12
CA TYR A 211 -1.00 -3.22 -42.13
C TYR A 211 -0.07 -2.39 -43.04
N GLY A 212 1.24 -2.33 -42.74
CA GLY A 212 2.22 -1.56 -43.52
C GLY A 212 2.05 -0.04 -43.46
N VAL A 213 1.19 0.48 -42.58
CA VAL A 213 0.84 1.91 -42.49
C VAL A 213 0.97 2.45 -41.07
N ALA A 214 1.01 3.77 -40.93
CA ALA A 214 1.01 4.43 -39.63
C ALA A 214 -0.38 4.37 -38.96
N ILE A 215 -0.43 4.45 -37.60
CA ILE A 215 -1.66 4.32 -36.79
C ILE A 215 -2.79 5.28 -37.24
N ASN A 216 -2.43 6.50 -37.62
CA ASN A 216 -3.39 7.53 -38.05
C ASN A 216 -4.09 7.20 -39.38
N LYS A 217 -3.60 6.21 -40.12
CA LYS A 217 -4.22 5.73 -41.39
C LYS A 217 -5.04 4.46 -41.21
N LEU A 218 -5.13 3.94 -39.97
CA LEU A 218 -5.91 2.72 -39.67
C LEU A 218 -7.38 3.04 -39.46
N THR A 219 -8.24 2.10 -39.89
CA THR A 219 -9.67 2.11 -39.52
C THR A 219 -9.86 1.79 -38.03
N GLU A 220 -11.04 2.11 -37.49
CA GLU A 220 -11.33 1.82 -36.06
C GLU A 220 -11.27 0.32 -35.73
N GLU A 221 -11.65 -0.54 -36.67
CA GLU A 221 -11.52 -1.99 -36.52
C GLU A 221 -10.04 -2.44 -36.48
N GLN A 222 -9.22 -1.89 -37.37
CA GLN A 222 -7.78 -2.15 -37.40
C GLN A 222 -7.07 -1.62 -36.12
N LYS A 223 -7.52 -0.49 -35.57
CA LYS A 223 -7.01 0.04 -34.29
C LYS A 223 -7.28 -0.89 -33.11
N LYS A 224 -8.40 -1.64 -33.10
CA LYS A 224 -8.66 -2.66 -32.08
C LYS A 224 -7.64 -3.80 -32.14
N ASN A 225 -7.24 -4.22 -33.32
CA ASN A 225 -6.32 -5.34 -33.51
C ASN A 225 -4.87 -5.01 -33.13
N ILE A 226 -4.51 -3.75 -32.99
CA ILE A 226 -3.17 -3.32 -32.53
C ILE A 226 -3.13 -3.00 -31.04
N GLN A 227 -4.23 -3.16 -30.30
CA GLN A 227 -4.21 -2.99 -28.84
C GLN A 227 -3.26 -4.02 -28.21
N LEU A 228 -2.62 -3.59 -27.14
CA LEU A 228 -1.76 -4.47 -26.38
C LEU A 228 -2.59 -5.30 -25.41
N ASP A 229 -2.39 -6.59 -25.41
CA ASP A 229 -2.98 -7.47 -24.41
C ASP A 229 -2.33 -7.27 -23.04
N GLU A 230 -2.86 -7.91 -22.01
CA GLU A 230 -2.38 -7.75 -20.63
C GLU A 230 -0.94 -8.24 -20.45
N LEU A 231 -0.53 -9.31 -21.13
CA LEU A 231 0.83 -9.85 -21.05
C LEU A 231 1.84 -8.90 -21.69
N GLU A 232 1.50 -8.33 -22.85
CA GLU A 232 2.32 -7.33 -23.53
C GLU A 232 2.46 -6.06 -22.69
N GLN A 233 1.36 -5.58 -22.08
CA GLN A 233 1.41 -4.43 -21.18
C GLN A 233 2.29 -4.70 -19.96
N GLN A 234 2.21 -5.89 -19.37
CA GLN A 234 3.05 -6.30 -18.25
C GLN A 234 4.52 -6.40 -18.66
N LYS A 235 4.81 -6.86 -19.88
CA LYS A 235 6.17 -6.88 -20.42
C LYS A 235 6.74 -5.45 -20.47
N TYR A 236 6.06 -4.52 -21.11
CA TYR A 236 6.53 -3.14 -21.25
C TYR A 236 6.63 -2.39 -19.91
N ARG A 237 5.75 -2.67 -18.96
CA ARG A 237 5.89 -2.14 -17.59
C ARG A 237 7.15 -2.65 -16.90
N ARG A 238 7.49 -3.94 -17.06
CA ARG A 238 8.74 -4.50 -16.52
C ARG A 238 9.97 -3.89 -17.17
N GLU A 239 9.95 -3.66 -18.47
CA GLU A 239 11.04 -2.99 -19.18
C GLU A 239 11.23 -1.54 -18.70
N ALA A 240 10.14 -0.80 -18.52
CA ALA A 240 10.20 0.56 -17.97
C ALA A 240 10.73 0.56 -16.52
N LEU A 241 10.34 -0.43 -15.70
CA LEU A 241 10.89 -0.59 -14.36
C LEU A 241 12.41 -0.82 -14.39
N ARG A 242 12.89 -1.69 -15.28
CA ARG A 242 14.32 -1.94 -15.45
C ARG A 242 15.06 -0.68 -15.87
N GLU A 243 14.52 0.11 -16.78
CA GLU A 243 15.14 1.36 -17.24
C GLU A 243 15.34 2.36 -16.09
N VAL A 244 14.37 2.48 -15.18
CA VAL A 244 14.41 3.47 -14.10
C VAL A 244 15.16 2.97 -12.87
N TYR A 245 15.00 1.70 -12.50
CA TYR A 245 15.46 1.16 -11.23
C TYR A 245 16.50 0.05 -11.32
N ALA A 246 16.70 -0.61 -12.47
CA ALA A 246 17.66 -1.69 -12.58
C ALA A 246 19.09 -1.26 -12.22
N LYS A 247 19.42 0.01 -12.50
CA LYS A 247 20.69 0.63 -12.15
C LYS A 247 20.83 1.03 -10.66
N SER A 248 19.77 0.87 -9.87
CA SER A 248 19.74 1.37 -8.48
C SER A 248 19.33 0.30 -7.48
N ILE A 249 18.57 -0.73 -7.89
CA ILE A 249 18.13 -1.80 -7.00
C ILE A 249 19.26 -2.82 -6.86
N LEU A 250 20.02 -2.70 -5.79
CA LEU A 250 21.09 -3.63 -5.43
C LEU A 250 20.66 -4.67 -4.40
N PHE A 251 19.49 -4.49 -3.79
CA PHE A 251 18.97 -5.40 -2.79
C PHE A 251 17.50 -5.69 -3.06
N ASP A 252 17.20 -6.95 -3.36
CA ASP A 252 15.85 -7.45 -3.58
C ASP A 252 15.49 -8.48 -2.52
N TYR A 253 14.71 -8.05 -1.53
CA TYR A 253 14.00 -8.89 -0.59
C TYR A 253 12.50 -8.64 -0.72
N SER A 254 12.01 -8.69 -1.97
CA SER A 254 10.62 -8.53 -2.31
C SER A 254 9.75 -9.63 -1.70
N TYR A 255 8.42 -9.47 -1.79
CA TYR A 255 7.48 -10.41 -1.18
C TYR A 255 7.72 -11.87 -1.59
N LYS A 256 8.25 -12.11 -2.78
CA LYS A 256 8.60 -13.46 -3.26
C LYS A 256 9.60 -14.17 -2.33
N TYR A 257 10.67 -13.49 -1.96
CA TYR A 257 11.71 -14.04 -1.09
C TYR A 257 11.26 -14.07 0.36
N PHE A 258 10.61 -13.01 0.82
CA PHE A 258 10.03 -12.93 2.16
C PHE A 258 9.01 -14.04 2.43
N TYR A 259 8.20 -14.38 1.43
CA TYR A 259 7.25 -15.48 1.52
C TYR A 259 7.96 -16.85 1.50
N ALA A 260 8.97 -17.03 0.63
CA ALA A 260 9.74 -18.28 0.56
C ALA A 260 10.46 -18.58 1.88
N ASP A 261 10.92 -17.55 2.60
CA ASP A 261 11.55 -17.68 3.92
C ASP A 261 10.54 -17.92 5.07
N GLY A 262 9.24 -18.01 4.76
CA GLY A 262 8.19 -18.32 5.73
C GLY A 262 7.64 -17.13 6.51
N TYR A 263 8.02 -15.89 6.19
CA TYR A 263 7.53 -14.68 6.85
C TYR A 263 6.29 -14.08 6.20
N GLY A 264 5.98 -14.47 4.96
CA GLY A 264 4.85 -13.97 4.21
C GLY A 264 3.50 -14.44 4.77
N LYS A 265 2.45 -13.66 4.51
CA LYS A 265 1.08 -14.04 4.81
C LYS A 265 0.48 -14.76 3.60
N GLU A 266 -0.31 -15.80 3.85
CA GLU A 266 -1.11 -16.41 2.80
C GLU A 266 -2.19 -15.42 2.33
N VAL A 267 -2.32 -15.28 1.02
CA VAL A 267 -3.35 -14.49 0.37
C VAL A 267 -4.30 -15.43 -0.35
N ASN A 268 -5.57 -15.40 0.01
CA ASN A 268 -6.62 -16.13 -0.69
C ASN A 268 -7.44 -15.13 -1.51
N ILE A 269 -7.42 -15.30 -2.82
CA ILE A 269 -8.30 -14.56 -3.72
C ILE A 269 -9.58 -15.36 -3.87
N LEU A 270 -10.67 -14.83 -3.34
CA LEU A 270 -11.99 -15.46 -3.41
C LEU A 270 -12.64 -15.06 -4.74
N ASN A 271 -12.51 -15.92 -5.74
CA ASN A 271 -13.14 -15.76 -7.05
C ASN A 271 -14.58 -16.27 -6.96
N MET A 272 -15.51 -15.38 -6.67
CA MET A 272 -16.92 -15.77 -6.60
C MET A 272 -17.57 -15.74 -7.98
N LYS A 273 -18.55 -16.63 -8.18
CA LYS A 273 -19.54 -16.49 -9.26
C LYS A 273 -20.32 -15.18 -9.02
N GLU A 274 -20.63 -14.43 -10.07
CA GLU A 274 -21.47 -13.23 -9.94
C GLU A 274 -22.79 -13.53 -9.23
N TYR A 275 -23.10 -12.71 -8.20
CA TYR A 275 -24.33 -12.79 -7.45
C TYR A 275 -25.19 -11.56 -7.71
N HIS A 276 -26.47 -11.79 -7.81
CA HIS A 276 -27.45 -10.74 -8.14
C HIS A 276 -28.40 -10.44 -6.97
N GLU A 277 -28.29 -11.18 -5.86
CA GLU A 277 -29.20 -11.04 -4.72
C GLU A 277 -28.49 -10.50 -3.47
N ASP A 278 -29.15 -9.62 -2.73
CA ASP A 278 -28.69 -9.06 -1.46
C ASP A 278 -28.37 -10.16 -0.41
N ASP A 279 -29.11 -11.26 -0.44
CA ASP A 279 -28.93 -12.39 0.48
C ASP A 279 -27.60 -13.12 0.25
N GLU A 280 -27.15 -13.23 -0.98
CA GLU A 280 -25.86 -13.87 -1.31
C GLU A 280 -24.70 -13.00 -0.89
N ARG A 281 -24.82 -11.69 -1.10
CA ARG A 281 -23.85 -10.71 -0.59
C ARG A 281 -23.78 -10.76 0.94
N ASN A 282 -24.93 -10.79 1.63
CA ASN A 282 -24.97 -10.86 3.09
C ASN A 282 -24.42 -12.19 3.63
N LEU A 283 -24.64 -13.31 2.94
CA LEU A 283 -24.00 -14.59 3.27
C LEU A 283 -22.48 -14.51 3.13
N TYR A 284 -21.98 -13.91 2.04
CA TYR A 284 -20.53 -13.71 1.84
C TYR A 284 -19.93 -12.82 2.94
N LEU A 285 -20.57 -11.69 3.27
CA LEU A 285 -20.12 -10.81 4.34
C LEU A 285 -20.19 -11.48 5.71
N THR A 286 -21.18 -12.37 5.91
CA THR A 286 -21.24 -13.23 7.11
C THR A 286 -20.05 -14.18 7.19
N ALA A 287 -19.62 -14.76 6.07
CA ALA A 287 -18.43 -15.59 6.03
C ALA A 287 -17.14 -14.80 6.29
N CYS A 288 -17.06 -13.55 5.81
CA CYS A 288 -15.95 -12.64 6.13
C CYS A 288 -15.91 -12.29 7.62
N LEU A 289 -17.06 -11.97 8.22
CA LEU A 289 -17.18 -11.70 9.65
C LEU A 289 -16.82 -12.93 10.48
N LEU A 290 -17.28 -14.12 10.07
CA LEU A 290 -16.93 -15.38 10.73
C LEU A 290 -15.43 -15.68 10.63
N SER A 291 -14.80 -15.35 9.52
CA SER A 291 -13.33 -15.48 9.36
C SER A 291 -12.58 -14.61 10.36
N PHE A 292 -13.05 -13.37 10.56
CA PHE A 292 -12.47 -12.48 11.57
C PHE A 292 -12.74 -12.97 13.00
N TYR A 293 -13.97 -13.39 13.28
CA TYR A 293 -14.32 -14.00 14.58
C TYR A 293 -13.43 -15.21 14.89
N GLN A 294 -13.19 -16.08 13.91
CA GLN A 294 -12.27 -17.22 14.07
C GLN A 294 -10.87 -16.78 14.47
N GLN A 295 -10.34 -15.70 13.90
CA GLN A 295 -9.04 -15.16 14.31
C GLN A 295 -9.05 -14.69 15.75
N GLN A 296 -10.11 -13.99 16.18
CA GLN A 296 -10.27 -13.57 17.59
C GLN A 296 -10.38 -14.76 18.53
N TYR A 297 -11.14 -15.79 18.14
CA TYR A 297 -11.30 -17.03 18.90
C TYR A 297 -9.95 -17.75 19.08
N LEU A 298 -9.19 -17.91 18.00
CA LEU A 298 -7.87 -18.52 18.03
C LEU A 298 -6.85 -17.68 18.83
N PHE A 299 -6.92 -16.37 18.72
CA PHE A 299 -6.09 -15.45 19.52
C PHE A 299 -6.36 -15.64 21.00
N LYS A 300 -7.62 -15.58 21.45
CA LYS A 300 -8.03 -15.84 22.85
C LYS A 300 -7.51 -17.19 23.37
N LYS A 301 -7.70 -18.25 22.56
CA LYS A 301 -7.30 -19.62 22.92
C LYS A 301 -5.79 -19.78 23.06
N ASN A 302 -5.00 -18.99 22.34
CA ASN A 302 -3.54 -19.12 22.29
C ASN A 302 -2.80 -17.88 22.88
N GLN A 303 -3.47 -17.00 23.60
CA GLN A 303 -2.95 -15.71 24.05
C GLN A 303 -1.58 -15.83 24.76
N ALA A 304 -1.42 -16.80 25.67
CA ALA A 304 -0.17 -17.01 26.39
C ALA A 304 1.02 -17.40 25.47
N LYS A 305 0.74 -18.07 24.36
CA LYS A 305 1.75 -18.44 23.35
C LYS A 305 2.08 -17.23 22.46
N LEU A 306 1.06 -16.47 22.07
CA LEU A 306 1.19 -15.34 21.14
C LEU A 306 1.82 -14.12 21.77
N ALA A 307 1.67 -13.92 23.09
CA ALA A 307 2.32 -12.84 23.82
C ALA A 307 3.85 -12.83 23.70
N LYS A 308 4.48 -14.02 23.57
CA LYS A 308 5.94 -14.14 23.38
C LYS A 308 6.43 -13.54 22.05
N PHE A 309 5.52 -13.34 21.09
CA PHE A 309 5.81 -12.80 19.77
C PHE A 309 5.25 -11.40 19.57
N ASN A 310 4.82 -10.73 20.64
CA ASN A 310 4.17 -9.41 20.60
C ASN A 310 2.98 -9.35 19.63
N ILE A 311 2.26 -10.48 19.47
CA ILE A 311 1.06 -10.53 18.63
C ILE A 311 -0.12 -10.04 19.45
N GLU A 312 -0.71 -8.95 19.00
CA GLU A 312 -1.86 -8.32 19.60
C GLU A 312 -3.19 -8.85 19.06
N LYS A 313 -4.29 -8.37 19.66
CA LYS A 313 -5.64 -8.75 19.26
C LYS A 313 -5.87 -8.45 17.78
N PRO A 314 -6.41 -9.42 16.99
CA PRO A 314 -6.70 -9.19 15.58
C PRO A 314 -7.62 -7.99 15.35
N LEU A 315 -7.32 -7.20 14.34
CA LEU A 315 -8.13 -6.09 13.85
C LEU A 315 -8.68 -6.45 12.47
N TRP A 316 -9.98 -6.18 12.26
CA TRP A 316 -10.58 -6.27 10.93
C TRP A 316 -10.61 -4.88 10.29
N VAL A 317 -9.89 -4.73 9.19
CA VAL A 317 -9.87 -3.50 8.41
C VAL A 317 -10.67 -3.73 7.14
N PHE A 318 -11.72 -2.94 6.95
CA PHE A 318 -12.48 -2.90 5.71
C PHE A 318 -12.09 -1.65 4.92
N VAL A 319 -11.69 -1.83 3.67
CA VAL A 319 -11.33 -0.74 2.76
C VAL A 319 -12.33 -0.72 1.61
N GLY A 320 -13.14 0.32 1.55
CA GLY A 320 -14.08 0.56 0.46
C GLY A 320 -13.42 1.34 -0.66
N ASN A 321 -13.82 1.08 -1.89
CA ASN A 321 -13.36 1.82 -3.07
C ASN A 321 -14.08 3.17 -3.22
N LYS A 322 -15.35 3.24 -2.82
CA LYS A 322 -16.19 4.43 -2.90
C LYS A 322 -16.77 4.77 -1.52
N VAL A 323 -16.66 6.03 -1.12
CA VAL A 323 -17.17 6.50 0.18
C VAL A 323 -18.49 7.26 0.02
N ASN A 324 -18.59 8.19 -0.94
CA ASN A 324 -19.67 9.18 -1.05
C ASN A 324 -20.56 9.00 -2.29
N ASP A 325 -20.66 7.80 -2.83
CA ASP A 325 -21.53 7.44 -3.96
C ASP A 325 -22.77 6.67 -3.49
N ASP A 326 -23.82 6.65 -4.28
CA ASP A 326 -25.02 5.82 -4.04
C ASP A 326 -24.67 4.33 -3.93
N ASP A 327 -23.62 3.88 -4.63
CA ASP A 327 -23.04 2.53 -4.58
C ASP A 327 -21.89 2.41 -3.55
N SER A 328 -21.93 3.16 -2.47
CA SER A 328 -20.83 3.17 -1.48
C SER A 328 -20.66 1.81 -0.81
N ASP A 329 -19.45 1.27 -0.87
CA ASP A 329 -19.05 0.05 -0.16
C ASP A 329 -19.24 0.20 1.36
N ILE A 330 -19.06 1.42 1.89
CA ILE A 330 -19.27 1.73 3.31
C ILE A 330 -20.73 1.57 3.69
N LEU A 331 -21.65 2.10 2.87
CA LEU A 331 -23.10 1.95 3.11
C LEU A 331 -23.52 0.49 3.04
N ALA A 332 -22.99 -0.28 2.10
CA ALA A 332 -23.26 -1.71 1.97
C ALA A 332 -22.85 -2.49 3.24
N ILE A 333 -21.69 -2.16 3.83
CA ILE A 333 -21.22 -2.77 5.08
C ILE A 333 -22.06 -2.35 6.28
N VAL A 334 -22.41 -1.07 6.41
CA VAL A 334 -23.31 -0.60 7.50
C VAL A 334 -24.65 -1.29 7.43
N LYS A 335 -25.24 -1.43 6.23
CA LYS A 335 -26.49 -2.15 6.00
C LYS A 335 -26.39 -3.63 6.35
N PHE A 336 -25.30 -4.29 5.93
CA PHE A 336 -25.03 -5.68 6.31
C PHE A 336 -24.95 -5.86 7.81
N LEU A 337 -24.22 -4.99 8.53
CA LEU A 337 -24.09 -5.07 9.99
C LEU A 337 -25.45 -4.84 10.68
N ALA A 338 -26.26 -3.92 10.17
CA ALA A 338 -27.62 -3.71 10.67
C ALA A 338 -28.50 -4.95 10.45
N ASP A 339 -28.45 -5.54 9.26
CA ASP A 339 -29.18 -6.77 8.92
C ASP A 339 -28.75 -7.97 9.77
N PHE A 340 -27.46 -8.08 10.09
CA PHE A 340 -26.92 -9.13 10.96
C PHE A 340 -27.46 -9.00 12.39
N LEU A 341 -27.68 -7.78 12.87
CA LEU A 341 -28.19 -7.45 14.18
C LEU A 341 -29.75 -7.47 14.28
N ASP A 342 -30.44 -7.54 13.13
CA ASP A 342 -31.90 -7.54 13.09
C ASP A 342 -32.47 -8.86 13.67
N ALA A 343 -33.30 -8.75 14.67
CA ALA A 343 -33.97 -9.88 15.34
C ALA A 343 -34.82 -10.71 14.36
N SER A 344 -35.42 -10.07 13.34
CA SER A 344 -36.22 -10.76 12.31
C SER A 344 -35.38 -11.66 11.39
N ARG A 345 -34.10 -11.30 11.17
CA ARG A 345 -33.17 -12.04 10.35
C ARG A 345 -32.30 -13.05 11.09
N LYS A 346 -32.38 -13.06 12.42
CA LYS A 346 -31.57 -13.91 13.32
C LYS A 346 -31.55 -15.38 12.90
N SER A 347 -32.72 -15.97 12.65
CA SER A 347 -32.79 -17.39 12.24
C SER A 347 -32.06 -17.67 10.92
N LYS A 348 -32.11 -16.74 9.97
CA LYS A 348 -31.45 -16.83 8.71
C LYS A 348 -29.92 -16.73 8.87
N VAL A 349 -29.45 -15.80 9.68
CA VAL A 349 -28.02 -15.66 9.99
C VAL A 349 -27.47 -16.91 10.68
N ILE A 350 -28.20 -17.48 11.64
CA ILE A 350 -27.84 -18.74 12.30
C ILE A 350 -27.76 -19.89 11.30
N SER A 351 -28.68 -19.97 10.33
CA SER A 351 -28.61 -20.97 9.25
C SER A 351 -27.35 -20.77 8.40
N TRP A 352 -27.00 -19.57 8.04
CA TRP A 352 -25.76 -19.28 7.29
C TRP A 352 -24.49 -19.67 8.06
N LEU A 353 -24.45 -19.35 9.37
CA LEU A 353 -23.34 -19.77 10.22
C LEU A 353 -23.24 -21.30 10.31
N HIS A 354 -24.38 -22.00 10.42
CA HIS A 354 -24.42 -23.46 10.40
C HIS A 354 -23.81 -24.01 9.09
N ASP A 355 -24.26 -23.51 7.93
CA ASP A 355 -23.77 -23.97 6.63
C ASP A 355 -22.26 -23.72 6.46
N LEU A 356 -21.75 -22.60 6.97
CA LEU A 356 -20.33 -22.28 6.95
C LEU A 356 -19.49 -23.24 7.83
N ILE A 357 -19.93 -23.49 9.07
CA ILE A 357 -19.19 -24.38 10.00
C ILE A 357 -19.41 -25.87 9.75
N THR A 358 -20.35 -26.23 8.89
CA THR A 358 -20.53 -27.62 8.41
C THR A 358 -19.96 -27.83 7.01
N ASN A 359 -19.32 -26.82 6.42
CA ASN A 359 -18.73 -26.85 5.10
C ASN A 359 -19.73 -27.09 3.94
N THR A 360 -20.99 -26.73 4.15
CA THR A 360 -22.10 -26.90 3.19
C THR A 360 -22.55 -25.58 2.55
N SER A 361 -21.76 -24.52 2.68
CA SER A 361 -22.09 -23.20 2.14
C SER A 361 -22.26 -23.23 0.62
N ARG A 362 -23.28 -22.51 0.13
CA ARG A 362 -23.56 -22.36 -1.31
C ARG A 362 -22.68 -21.31 -2.02
N LEU A 363 -21.74 -20.68 -1.31
CA LEU A 363 -20.79 -19.75 -1.90
C LEU A 363 -19.77 -20.51 -2.73
N VAL A 364 -19.87 -20.45 -4.05
CA VAL A 364 -19.05 -21.22 -4.97
C VAL A 364 -18.31 -20.33 -5.97
N ASP A 365 -17.17 -20.83 -6.46
CA ASP A 365 -16.45 -20.25 -7.58
C ASP A 365 -17.18 -20.53 -8.92
N PRO A 366 -16.72 -19.95 -10.06
CA PRO A 366 -17.28 -20.25 -11.37
C PRO A 366 -17.22 -21.72 -11.76
N LYS A 367 -16.39 -22.54 -11.09
CA LYS A 367 -16.26 -23.98 -11.32
C LYS A 367 -17.16 -24.81 -10.39
N GLY A 368 -17.90 -24.19 -9.48
CA GLY A 368 -18.77 -24.83 -8.52
C GLY A 368 -18.09 -25.30 -7.23
N ASN A 369 -16.84 -24.93 -6.97
CA ASN A 369 -16.16 -25.30 -5.73
C ASN A 369 -16.53 -24.31 -4.61
N ASN A 370 -16.76 -24.81 -3.40
CA ASN A 370 -17.00 -23.97 -2.21
C ASN A 370 -15.75 -23.12 -1.93
N ILE A 371 -15.88 -21.78 -2.03
CA ILE A 371 -14.79 -20.81 -1.85
C ILE A 371 -14.29 -20.70 -0.39
N PHE A 372 -15.09 -21.18 0.58
CA PHE A 372 -14.73 -21.25 1.99
C PHE A 372 -14.46 -22.68 2.45
N ALA A 373 -14.21 -23.62 1.53
CA ALA A 373 -13.96 -25.02 1.86
C ALA A 373 -12.89 -25.16 2.96
N ASN A 374 -13.26 -25.85 4.05
CA ASN A 374 -12.42 -26.10 5.22
C ASN A 374 -11.90 -24.85 5.96
N ARG A 375 -12.31 -23.63 5.57
CA ARG A 375 -11.86 -22.38 6.16
C ARG A 375 -12.16 -22.31 7.64
N PHE A 376 -13.30 -22.83 8.05
CA PHE A 376 -13.80 -22.76 9.41
C PHE A 376 -13.55 -24.03 10.25
N ALA A 377 -12.60 -24.87 9.86
CA ALA A 377 -12.25 -26.10 10.56
C ALA A 377 -12.03 -25.92 12.09
N PRO A 378 -11.41 -24.81 12.59
CA PRO A 378 -11.30 -24.57 14.03
C PRO A 378 -12.64 -24.38 14.77
N LEU A 379 -13.73 -24.15 14.06
CA LEU A 379 -15.07 -23.91 14.59
C LEU A 379 -16.01 -25.11 14.36
N TYR A 380 -15.55 -26.15 13.66
CA TYR A 380 -16.38 -27.34 13.41
C TYR A 380 -16.86 -27.99 14.71
N GLY A 381 -18.10 -28.46 14.69
CA GLY A 381 -18.75 -29.08 15.84
C GLY A 381 -19.34 -28.09 16.85
N GLN A 382 -19.17 -26.80 16.67
CA GLN A 382 -19.85 -25.79 17.50
C GLN A 382 -21.35 -25.68 17.15
N ASN A 383 -22.16 -25.26 18.13
CA ASN A 383 -23.57 -24.96 17.90
C ASN A 383 -23.70 -23.57 17.25
N ALA A 384 -24.37 -23.48 16.09
CA ALA A 384 -24.50 -22.21 15.37
C ALA A 384 -25.23 -21.10 16.14
N THR A 385 -26.16 -21.46 17.02
CA THR A 385 -26.88 -20.51 17.89
C THR A 385 -25.96 -19.95 18.96
N GLU A 386 -25.14 -20.80 19.58
CA GLU A 386 -24.15 -20.38 20.59
C GLU A 386 -23.05 -19.54 19.93
N LEU A 387 -22.62 -19.94 18.74
CA LEU A 387 -21.67 -19.18 17.92
C LEU A 387 -22.18 -17.77 17.60
N TYR A 388 -23.45 -17.64 17.18
CA TYR A 388 -24.09 -16.35 16.97
C TYR A 388 -24.09 -15.49 18.24
N GLN A 389 -24.41 -16.06 19.39
CA GLN A 389 -24.40 -15.34 20.67
C GLN A 389 -22.97 -14.90 21.07
N ASP A 390 -21.95 -15.73 20.83
CA ASP A 390 -20.58 -15.36 21.14
C ASP A 390 -20.05 -14.29 20.16
N ILE A 391 -20.48 -14.30 18.90
CA ILE A 391 -20.20 -13.22 17.94
C ILE A 391 -20.82 -11.90 18.42
N LEU A 392 -22.10 -11.91 18.87
CA LEU A 392 -22.72 -10.70 19.40
C LEU A 392 -21.92 -10.14 20.58
N LYS A 393 -21.46 -11.00 21.48
CA LYS A 393 -20.71 -10.60 22.67
C LYS A 393 -19.30 -10.13 22.35
N SER A 394 -18.56 -10.89 21.53
CA SER A 394 -17.13 -10.68 21.33
C SER A 394 -16.80 -9.64 20.25
N PHE A 395 -17.67 -9.50 19.25
CA PHE A 395 -17.49 -8.55 18.16
C PHE A 395 -18.34 -7.29 18.35
N PHE A 396 -19.64 -7.44 18.61
CA PHE A 396 -20.56 -6.31 18.70
C PHE A 396 -20.70 -5.69 20.11
N ASN A 397 -20.02 -6.21 21.11
CA ASN A 397 -20.16 -5.81 22.51
C ASN A 397 -21.63 -5.86 23.00
N ALA A 398 -22.42 -6.83 22.51
CA ALA A 398 -23.85 -6.94 22.77
C ALA A 398 -24.24 -8.34 23.26
N THR A 399 -25.23 -8.45 24.10
CA THR A 399 -25.77 -9.75 24.57
C THR A 399 -27.08 -10.12 23.88
N THR A 400 -27.74 -9.13 23.29
CA THR A 400 -29.04 -9.27 22.60
C THR A 400 -29.05 -8.49 21.32
N ASN A 401 -29.92 -8.87 20.40
CA ASN A 401 -30.17 -8.11 19.18
C ASN A 401 -30.79 -6.74 19.54
N GLN A 402 -30.12 -5.68 19.09
CA GLN A 402 -30.57 -4.31 19.22
C GLN A 402 -30.19 -3.55 17.98
N ARG A 403 -30.74 -2.36 17.81
CA ARG A 403 -30.45 -1.50 16.66
C ARG A 403 -28.97 -1.10 16.58
N LEU A 404 -28.42 -1.13 15.38
CA LEU A 404 -27.14 -0.51 15.07
C LEU A 404 -27.30 1.01 15.12
N ASN A 405 -26.44 1.67 15.87
CA ASN A 405 -26.30 3.12 15.90
C ASN A 405 -24.98 3.55 15.28
N VAL A 406 -25.06 4.53 14.39
CA VAL A 406 -23.90 5.21 13.80
C VAL A 406 -23.81 6.59 14.42
N VAL A 407 -22.73 6.87 15.14
CA VAL A 407 -22.61 8.06 15.98
C VAL A 407 -21.36 8.86 15.60
N ARG A 408 -21.53 10.15 15.43
CA ARG A 408 -20.45 11.07 15.10
C ARG A 408 -19.43 11.19 16.23
N ILE A 409 -18.14 11.22 15.88
CA ILE A 409 -17.06 11.52 16.82
C ILE A 409 -16.74 13.01 16.72
N THR A 410 -17.17 13.78 17.71
CA THR A 410 -17.00 15.25 17.70
C THR A 410 -15.55 15.70 17.74
N ALA A 411 -14.66 14.91 18.31
CA ALA A 411 -13.24 15.20 18.38
C ALA A 411 -12.50 15.01 17.03
N ASN A 412 -13.01 14.11 16.18
CA ASN A 412 -12.35 13.74 14.91
C ASN A 412 -13.34 13.93 13.76
N LYS A 413 -13.16 14.99 13.01
CA LYS A 413 -13.98 15.26 11.83
C LYS A 413 -13.83 14.16 10.80
N GLY A 414 -14.96 13.66 10.28
CA GLY A 414 -14.98 12.59 9.27
C GLY A 414 -14.99 11.19 9.86
N GLU A 415 -14.98 11.02 11.19
CA GLU A 415 -15.04 9.72 11.83
C GLU A 415 -16.40 9.45 12.50
N LEU A 416 -16.91 8.26 12.27
CA LEU A 416 -18.15 7.74 12.82
C LEU A 416 -17.87 6.46 13.62
N ARG A 417 -18.45 6.33 14.81
CA ARG A 417 -18.38 5.08 15.59
C ARG A 417 -19.66 4.26 15.40
N LEU A 418 -19.49 2.94 15.39
CA LEU A 418 -20.59 1.97 15.35
C LEU A 418 -20.79 1.34 16.72
N GLN A 419 -22.04 1.32 17.19
CA GLN A 419 -22.42 0.71 18.45
C GLN A 419 -23.78 0.04 18.36
N VAL A 420 -24.04 -0.98 19.19
CA VAL A 420 -25.30 -1.68 19.29
C VAL A 420 -26.08 -1.12 20.49
N GLY A 421 -27.24 -0.49 20.25
CA GLY A 421 -27.97 0.22 21.30
C GLY A 421 -27.06 1.25 22.00
N GLU A 422 -27.00 1.19 23.33
CA GLU A 422 -26.16 2.04 24.18
C GLU A 422 -24.84 1.34 24.61
N ASN A 423 -24.49 0.20 23.99
CA ASN A 423 -23.31 -0.55 24.38
C ASN A 423 -22.03 0.16 23.94
N THR A 424 -20.87 -0.30 24.42
CA THR A 424 -19.55 0.17 24.00
C THR A 424 -19.39 0.03 22.50
N PRO A 425 -18.91 1.07 21.78
CA PRO A 425 -18.63 1.00 20.35
C PRO A 425 -17.72 -0.17 19.99
N PHE A 426 -17.99 -0.82 18.86
CA PHE A 426 -17.21 -1.95 18.39
C PHE A 426 -16.37 -1.66 17.13
N ALA A 427 -16.68 -0.56 16.43
CA ALA A 427 -15.97 -0.17 15.22
C ALA A 427 -15.96 1.36 15.02
N VAL A 428 -15.01 1.82 14.21
CA VAL A 428 -14.91 3.20 13.73
C VAL A 428 -14.82 3.17 12.21
N ILE A 429 -15.51 4.11 11.55
CA ILE A 429 -15.43 4.32 10.09
C ILE A 429 -14.89 5.72 9.85
N ASN A 430 -13.87 5.86 8.99
CA ASN A 430 -13.44 7.15 8.49
C ASN A 430 -14.05 7.38 7.10
N VAL A 431 -14.90 8.40 7.00
CA VAL A 431 -15.62 8.74 5.77
C VAL A 431 -15.18 10.08 5.16
N GLY A 432 -14.36 10.85 5.88
CA GLY A 432 -13.91 12.19 5.45
C GLY A 432 -15.06 13.21 5.40
N ASP A 433 -16.04 13.04 4.51
CA ASP A 433 -17.26 13.86 4.40
C ASP A 433 -18.50 13.13 4.92
N GLU A 434 -18.81 13.35 6.19
CA GLU A 434 -19.95 12.75 6.87
C GLU A 434 -21.30 13.20 6.26
N LYS A 435 -21.36 14.45 5.79
CA LYS A 435 -22.57 15.01 5.21
C LYS A 435 -22.88 14.38 3.85
N GLY A 436 -21.84 14.29 2.99
CA GLY A 436 -21.97 13.64 1.69
C GLY A 436 -22.41 12.19 1.82
N LEU A 437 -21.86 11.45 2.79
CA LEU A 437 -22.29 10.09 3.06
C LEU A 437 -23.77 10.02 3.48
N TYR A 438 -24.22 10.94 4.36
CA TYR A 438 -25.63 10.99 4.82
C TYR A 438 -26.58 11.34 3.67
N ASP A 439 -26.23 12.33 2.85
CA ASP A 439 -27.09 12.81 1.75
C ASP A 439 -27.30 11.70 0.71
N ASN A 440 -26.33 10.83 0.51
CA ASN A 440 -26.37 9.69 -0.44
C ASN A 440 -27.03 8.42 0.14
N CYS A 441 -27.44 8.42 1.40
CA CYS A 441 -28.16 7.28 1.99
C CYS A 441 -29.63 7.24 1.53
N ASP A 442 -30.14 6.03 1.31
CA ASP A 442 -31.59 5.81 1.20
C ASP A 442 -32.30 6.04 2.54
N GLU A 443 -33.63 6.19 2.53
CA GLU A 443 -34.44 6.47 3.73
C GLU A 443 -34.30 5.37 4.80
N SER A 444 -34.13 4.12 4.41
CA SER A 444 -33.91 3.02 5.36
C SER A 444 -32.54 3.15 6.04
N SER A 445 -31.51 3.50 5.30
CA SER A 445 -30.15 3.74 5.80
C SER A 445 -30.08 5.00 6.65
N LYS A 446 -30.78 6.08 6.30
CA LYS A 446 -30.89 7.31 7.11
C LYS A 446 -31.40 7.05 8.52
N THR A 447 -32.26 6.06 8.70
CA THR A 447 -32.70 5.69 10.04
C THR A 447 -31.58 5.18 10.94
N HIS A 448 -30.52 4.64 10.36
CA HIS A 448 -29.32 4.20 11.09
C HIS A 448 -28.35 5.34 11.40
N TYR A 449 -28.46 6.46 10.67
CA TYR A 449 -27.62 7.66 10.85
C TYR A 449 -28.27 8.75 11.74
N LEU A 450 -29.52 8.58 12.15
CA LEU A 450 -30.25 9.59 12.94
C LEU A 450 -29.53 9.99 14.23
N ASN A 451 -28.68 9.13 14.80
CA ASN A 451 -27.89 9.41 15.98
C ASN A 451 -26.50 9.99 15.67
N ALA A 452 -26.17 10.22 14.40
CA ALA A 452 -24.91 10.85 13.98
C ALA A 452 -24.96 12.39 13.99
N ARG A 453 -26.11 13.00 14.37
CA ARG A 453 -26.29 14.46 14.42
C ARG A 453 -25.81 15.07 15.72
#